data_b16cfb683a9ee72b959e49a45cd3b91e
#
_entry.id   b16cfb683a9ee72b959e49a45cd3b91e
#
_cell.length_a   1.000
_cell.length_b   1.000
_cell.length_c   1.000
_cell.angle_alpha   90.00
_cell.angle_beta   90.00
_cell.angle_gamma   90.00
#
_symmetry.space_group_name_H-M   'P 1'
#
loop_
_entity.id
_entity.type
_entity.pdbx_description
1 polymer ?
#
loop_
_entity_poly.entity_id
_entity_poly.type
_entity_poly.pdbx_seq_one_letter_code
_entity_poly.pdbx_strand_id
1 'polypeptide(L)'
;MFETKTYEALLASALARVSSGIDKREGSMVMNGVAPSMAELAQLYIGLDFVFTATYLATAPREYLIKRAADRNMSPYPPSAAVFRAEFNIEVPVGTRFSCEDLNFVVTARMDTSEDTATGLSHRVTCETAGAQANGYTGQLIPIEYVDGLTHAELVELLIPGDDEEDTEVFRQRVLDSFKSQAFGGHQ
;
A
#
# COMPACT_ATOMS: atom_id res chain seq x y z
N MET A 1 15.00 -10.94 -19.58
CA MET A 1 15.72 -10.53 -20.80
C MET A 1 17.17 -11.04 -20.78
N PHE A 2 17.83 -11.04 -19.67
CA PHE A 2 19.23 -11.46 -19.50
C PHE A 2 19.40 -12.79 -18.77
N GLU A 3 18.39 -13.65 -18.76
CA GLU A 3 18.35 -14.94 -18.05
C GLU A 3 19.53 -15.87 -18.39
N THR A 4 20.07 -15.78 -19.59
CA THR A 4 21.22 -16.56 -20.04
C THR A 4 22.57 -15.99 -19.55
N LYS A 5 22.59 -14.82 -18.92
CA LYS A 5 23.80 -14.15 -18.42
C LYS A 5 24.11 -14.56 -16.97
N THR A 6 24.10 -15.86 -16.71
CA THR A 6 24.47 -16.39 -15.40
C THR A 6 25.97 -16.31 -15.16
N TYR A 7 26.38 -16.40 -13.90
CA TYR A 7 27.79 -16.45 -13.52
C TYR A 7 28.56 -17.51 -14.29
N GLU A 8 28.01 -18.74 -14.38
CA GLU A 8 28.63 -19.85 -15.06
C GLU A 8 28.82 -19.59 -16.56
N ALA A 9 27.79 -19.05 -17.22
CA ALA A 9 27.85 -18.71 -18.63
C ALA A 9 28.86 -17.61 -18.93
N LEU A 10 28.94 -16.60 -18.08
CA LEU A 10 29.90 -15.49 -18.19
C LEU A 10 31.31 -15.98 -17.94
N LEU A 11 31.54 -16.79 -16.92
CA LEU A 11 32.82 -17.37 -16.58
C LEU A 11 33.32 -18.27 -17.70
N ALA A 12 32.49 -19.17 -18.22
CA ALA A 12 32.82 -20.06 -19.34
C ALA A 12 33.20 -19.23 -20.58
N SER A 13 32.45 -18.18 -20.92
CA SER A 13 32.72 -17.31 -22.04
C SER A 13 34.04 -16.54 -21.88
N ALA A 14 34.33 -16.05 -20.66
CA ALA A 14 35.56 -15.34 -20.34
C ALA A 14 36.78 -16.27 -20.45
N LEU A 15 36.74 -17.47 -19.89
CA LEU A 15 37.79 -18.47 -19.93
C LEU A 15 38.04 -19.01 -21.33
N ALA A 16 37.01 -19.06 -22.19
CA ALA A 16 37.17 -19.43 -23.60
C ALA A 16 38.03 -18.45 -24.40
N ARG A 17 38.10 -17.18 -23.96
CA ARG A 17 38.93 -16.14 -24.61
C ARG A 17 40.36 -16.11 -24.09
N VAL A 18 40.67 -16.82 -23.03
CA VAL A 18 42.04 -16.98 -22.51
C VAL A 18 42.76 -18.05 -23.33
N SER A 19 44.04 -17.86 -23.65
CA SER A 19 44.82 -18.77 -24.46
C SER A 19 44.86 -20.18 -23.87
N SER A 20 44.94 -21.20 -24.74
CA SER A 20 44.90 -22.62 -24.34
C SER A 20 46.13 -23.08 -23.54
N GLY A 21 47.24 -22.36 -23.63
CA GLY A 21 48.48 -22.69 -22.89
C GLY A 21 48.49 -22.18 -21.43
N ILE A 22 47.45 -21.51 -20.98
CA ILE A 22 47.38 -20.95 -19.64
C ILE A 22 46.49 -21.81 -18.75
N ASP A 23 46.93 -22.02 -17.49
CA ASP A 23 46.16 -22.78 -16.49
C ASP A 23 44.88 -22.02 -16.10
N LYS A 24 43.71 -22.67 -16.29
CA LYS A 24 42.38 -22.14 -16.06
C LYS A 24 41.64 -22.90 -14.94
N ARG A 25 42.33 -23.82 -14.24
CA ARG A 25 41.73 -24.60 -13.15
C ARG A 25 41.38 -23.71 -11.97
N GLU A 26 40.50 -24.19 -11.15
CA GLU A 26 40.17 -23.58 -9.85
C GLU A 26 41.45 -23.37 -9.03
N GLY A 27 41.61 -22.19 -8.44
CA GLY A 27 42.82 -21.79 -7.71
C GLY A 27 43.94 -21.21 -8.57
N SER A 28 43.86 -21.26 -9.91
CA SER A 28 44.85 -20.60 -10.77
C SER A 28 44.75 -19.07 -10.67
N MET A 29 45.86 -18.38 -11.01
CA MET A 29 45.89 -16.91 -11.03
C MET A 29 44.81 -16.32 -11.97
N VAL A 30 44.58 -16.97 -13.13
CA VAL A 30 43.56 -16.54 -14.09
C VAL A 30 42.15 -16.72 -13.52
N MET A 31 41.85 -17.85 -12.91
CA MET A 31 40.57 -18.09 -12.28
C MET A 31 40.31 -17.09 -11.16
N ASN A 32 41.27 -16.89 -10.27
CA ASN A 32 41.16 -15.93 -9.15
C ASN A 32 40.99 -14.48 -9.61
N GLY A 33 41.52 -14.11 -10.77
CA GLY A 33 41.34 -12.78 -11.36
C GLY A 33 40.01 -12.60 -12.11
N VAL A 34 39.53 -13.65 -12.79
CA VAL A 34 38.36 -13.57 -13.65
C VAL A 34 37.06 -13.85 -12.89
N ALA A 35 37.04 -14.85 -12.00
CA ALA A 35 35.82 -15.28 -11.34
C ALA A 35 35.12 -14.16 -10.54
N PRO A 36 35.77 -13.35 -9.72
CA PRO A 36 35.13 -12.25 -9.01
C PRO A 36 34.48 -11.23 -9.97
N SER A 37 35.19 -10.89 -11.05
CA SER A 37 34.67 -9.95 -12.06
C SER A 37 33.43 -10.49 -12.78
N MET A 38 33.35 -11.80 -13.01
CA MET A 38 32.17 -12.42 -13.63
C MET A 38 30.99 -12.48 -12.64
N ALA A 39 31.27 -12.61 -11.34
CA ALA A 39 30.24 -12.54 -10.30
C ALA A 39 29.60 -11.15 -10.26
N GLU A 40 30.40 -10.09 -10.22
CA GLU A 40 29.90 -8.71 -10.27
C GLU A 40 29.13 -8.42 -11.58
N LEU A 41 29.65 -8.94 -12.71
CA LEU A 41 28.97 -8.78 -14.00
C LEU A 41 27.62 -9.50 -14.04
N ALA A 42 27.50 -10.68 -13.44
CA ALA A 42 26.23 -11.39 -13.30
C ALA A 42 25.24 -10.59 -12.46
N GLN A 43 25.67 -10.01 -11.34
CA GLN A 43 24.85 -9.12 -10.52
C GLN A 43 24.38 -7.88 -11.29
N LEU A 44 25.26 -7.30 -12.10
CA LEU A 44 24.90 -6.18 -12.98
C LEU A 44 23.78 -6.54 -13.96
N TYR A 45 23.83 -7.74 -14.57
CA TYR A 45 22.76 -8.21 -15.46
C TYR A 45 21.42 -8.40 -14.73
N ILE A 46 21.45 -8.88 -13.49
CA ILE A 46 20.24 -8.96 -12.63
C ILE A 46 19.68 -7.55 -12.38
N GLY A 47 20.56 -6.60 -12.06
CA GLY A 47 20.15 -5.20 -11.88
C GLY A 47 19.56 -4.58 -13.16
N LEU A 48 20.12 -4.87 -14.32
CA LEU A 48 19.60 -4.42 -15.61
C LEU A 48 18.23 -5.03 -15.91
N ASP A 49 18.01 -6.31 -15.61
CA ASP A 49 16.71 -6.97 -15.80
C ASP A 49 15.63 -6.36 -14.91
N PHE A 50 16.00 -6.02 -13.66
CA PHE A 50 15.14 -5.27 -12.74
C PHE A 50 14.78 -3.89 -13.30
N VAL A 51 15.74 -3.11 -13.79
CA VAL A 51 15.50 -1.80 -14.41
C VAL A 51 14.54 -1.92 -15.58
N PHE A 52 14.72 -2.93 -16.42
CA PHE A 52 13.79 -3.22 -17.53
C PHE A 52 12.37 -3.46 -17.02
N THR A 53 12.23 -4.35 -16.04
CA THR A 53 10.93 -4.67 -15.45
C THR A 53 10.27 -3.43 -14.83
N ALA A 54 11.05 -2.61 -14.12
CA ALA A 54 10.56 -1.39 -13.46
C ALA A 54 10.22 -0.24 -14.44
N THR A 55 10.73 -0.29 -15.67
CA THR A 55 10.49 0.75 -16.67
C THR A 55 9.07 0.67 -17.26
N TYR A 56 8.52 -0.53 -17.41
CA TYR A 56 7.21 -0.71 -18.04
C TYR A 56 6.09 -0.70 -16.99
N LEU A 57 5.06 0.09 -17.22
CA LEU A 57 3.90 0.20 -16.33
C LEU A 57 3.24 -1.16 -16.04
N ALA A 58 3.23 -2.06 -17.03
CA ALA A 58 2.63 -3.39 -16.90
C ALA A 58 3.35 -4.29 -15.90
N THR A 59 4.64 -4.08 -15.68
CA THR A 59 5.49 -4.96 -14.86
C THR A 59 6.16 -4.26 -13.68
N ALA A 60 6.08 -2.93 -13.63
CA ALA A 60 6.73 -2.12 -12.60
C ALA A 60 6.25 -2.51 -11.18
N PRO A 61 7.15 -2.72 -10.20
CA PRO A 61 6.79 -2.78 -8.80
C PRO A 61 6.04 -1.51 -8.34
N ARG A 62 5.22 -1.63 -7.27
CA ARG A 62 4.34 -0.55 -6.78
C ARG A 62 5.05 0.81 -6.68
N GLU A 63 6.23 0.85 -6.06
CA GLU A 63 6.96 2.12 -5.86
C GLU A 63 7.38 2.80 -7.16
N TYR A 64 7.76 2.04 -8.18
CA TYR A 64 8.11 2.56 -9.51
C TYR A 64 6.87 2.93 -10.32
N LEU A 65 5.80 2.16 -10.16
CA LEU A 65 4.50 2.47 -10.74
C LEU A 65 3.99 3.82 -10.24
N ILE A 66 4.07 4.09 -8.93
CA ILE A 66 3.69 5.38 -8.32
C ILE A 66 4.52 6.52 -8.91
N LYS A 67 5.86 6.34 -8.99
CA LYS A 67 6.74 7.36 -9.58
C LYS A 67 6.36 7.68 -11.04
N ARG A 68 6.05 6.64 -11.82
CA ARG A 68 5.64 6.81 -13.22
C ARG A 68 4.25 7.43 -13.38
N ALA A 69 3.34 7.10 -12.45
CA ALA A 69 1.99 7.66 -12.44
C ALA A 69 1.98 9.15 -12.04
N ALA A 70 2.95 9.56 -11.21
CA ALA A 70 3.13 10.96 -10.81
C ALA A 70 3.36 11.91 -12.00
N ASP A 71 4.01 11.44 -13.08
CA ASP A 71 4.17 12.20 -14.33
C ASP A 71 2.81 12.60 -14.96
N ARG A 72 1.73 11.95 -14.52
CA ARG A 72 0.34 12.23 -14.93
C ARG A 72 -0.53 12.78 -13.80
N ASN A 73 0.07 13.22 -12.72
CA ASN A 73 -0.63 13.66 -11.51
C ASN A 73 -1.57 12.59 -10.95
N MET A 74 -1.19 11.32 -11.07
CA MET A 74 -1.92 10.18 -10.51
C MET A 74 -1.17 9.61 -9.33
N SER A 75 -1.92 9.30 -8.26
CA SER A 75 -1.43 8.58 -7.07
C SER A 75 -2.43 7.49 -6.70
N PRO A 76 -2.04 6.46 -5.94
CA PRO A 76 -2.99 5.54 -5.36
C PRO A 76 -3.99 6.28 -4.47
N TYR A 77 -5.23 5.80 -4.41
CA TYR A 77 -6.19 6.30 -3.43
C TYR A 77 -5.73 5.89 -2.03
N PRO A 78 -5.63 6.86 -1.10
CA PRO A 78 -5.25 6.57 0.28
C PRO A 78 -6.36 5.77 0.97
N PRO A 79 -6.05 5.05 2.05
CA PRO A 79 -7.06 4.39 2.84
C PRO A 79 -8.00 5.42 3.47
N SER A 80 -9.27 5.07 3.63
CA SER A 80 -10.30 5.89 4.27
C SER A 80 -10.73 5.29 5.61
N ALA A 81 -11.16 6.14 6.53
CA ALA A 81 -11.61 5.71 7.84
C ALA A 81 -13.12 5.38 7.81
N ALA A 82 -13.50 4.34 8.53
CA ALA A 82 -14.89 3.98 8.72
C ALA A 82 -15.62 5.02 9.60
N VAL A 83 -16.85 5.36 9.22
CA VAL A 83 -17.70 6.31 9.95
C VAL A 83 -18.95 5.58 10.41
N PHE A 84 -19.29 5.77 11.70
CA PHE A 84 -20.40 5.10 12.34
C PHE A 84 -21.36 6.10 12.99
N ARG A 85 -22.56 5.62 13.23
CA ARG A 85 -23.51 6.19 14.19
C ARG A 85 -23.26 5.53 15.55
N ALA A 86 -23.07 6.35 16.57
CA ALA A 86 -22.99 5.92 17.97
C ALA A 86 -24.09 6.58 18.78
N GLU A 87 -24.59 5.89 19.79
CA GLU A 87 -25.59 6.37 20.73
C GLU A 87 -25.00 6.55 22.11
N PHE A 88 -25.30 7.71 22.73
CA PHE A 88 -24.85 8.08 24.06
C PHE A 88 -26.04 8.54 24.91
N ASN A 89 -25.99 8.30 26.22
CA ASN A 89 -27.03 8.80 27.13
C ASN A 89 -26.96 10.31 27.43
N ILE A 90 -25.88 10.96 27.04
CA ILE A 90 -25.63 12.40 27.19
C ILE A 90 -25.07 12.99 25.89
N GLU A 91 -25.08 14.31 25.81
CA GLU A 91 -24.38 15.00 24.74
C GLU A 91 -22.86 14.90 24.95
N VAL A 92 -22.15 14.38 23.94
CA VAL A 92 -20.70 14.18 23.99
C VAL A 92 -20.03 15.22 23.11
N PRO A 93 -19.04 15.96 23.63
CA PRO A 93 -18.31 16.94 22.84
C PRO A 93 -17.59 16.32 21.64
N VAL A 94 -17.56 17.06 20.51
CA VAL A 94 -16.75 16.68 19.35
C VAL A 94 -15.28 16.62 19.75
N GLY A 95 -14.58 15.59 19.30
CA GLY A 95 -13.20 15.32 19.67
C GLY A 95 -13.02 14.34 20.82
N THR A 96 -14.10 13.98 21.53
CA THR A 96 -14.04 12.95 22.58
C THR A 96 -13.71 11.59 21.94
N ARG A 97 -12.82 10.83 22.59
CA ARG A 97 -12.28 9.57 22.07
C ARG A 97 -12.80 8.38 22.87
N PHE A 98 -13.11 7.33 22.14
CA PHE A 98 -13.60 6.06 22.68
C PHE A 98 -12.81 4.91 22.11
N SER A 99 -12.70 3.80 22.84
CA SER A 99 -12.22 2.53 22.33
C SER A 99 -13.36 1.54 22.19
N CYS A 100 -13.30 0.74 21.14
CA CYS A 100 -14.10 -0.46 20.97
C CYS A 100 -13.14 -1.57 20.59
N GLU A 101 -13.02 -2.57 21.47
CA GLU A 101 -11.99 -3.62 21.35
C GLU A 101 -10.58 -3.03 21.19
N ASP A 102 -9.95 -3.23 20.05
CA ASP A 102 -8.57 -2.80 19.73
C ASP A 102 -8.48 -1.52 18.87
N LEU A 103 -9.64 -0.91 18.53
CA LEU A 103 -9.70 0.29 17.71
C LEU A 103 -10.23 1.50 18.50
N ASN A 104 -9.75 2.67 18.12
CA ASN A 104 -10.18 3.94 18.69
C ASN A 104 -11.08 4.70 17.70
N PHE A 105 -12.06 5.38 18.28
CA PHE A 105 -13.05 6.17 17.56
C PHE A 105 -13.12 7.57 18.15
N VAL A 106 -13.30 8.57 17.31
CA VAL A 106 -13.43 9.97 17.72
C VAL A 106 -14.80 10.50 17.32
N VAL A 107 -15.48 11.21 18.21
CA VAL A 107 -16.72 11.92 17.92
C VAL A 107 -16.45 13.07 16.98
N THR A 108 -17.08 13.07 15.80
CA THR A 108 -16.86 14.09 14.75
C THR A 108 -18.03 15.05 14.59
N ALA A 109 -19.24 14.62 14.88
CA ALA A 109 -20.43 15.49 14.85
C ALA A 109 -21.56 14.93 15.68
N ARG A 110 -22.45 15.77 16.18
CA ARG A 110 -23.78 15.37 16.62
C ARG A 110 -24.68 15.10 15.41
N MET A 111 -25.55 14.14 15.52
CA MET A 111 -26.59 13.84 14.53
C MET A 111 -27.96 14.08 15.16
N ASP A 112 -28.72 15.00 14.57
CA ASP A 112 -30.13 15.20 14.95
C ASP A 112 -30.96 14.21 14.14
N THR A 113 -31.32 13.10 14.74
CA THR A 113 -32.18 12.08 14.11
C THR A 113 -33.55 12.08 14.74
N SER A 114 -34.58 11.68 13.96
CA SER A 114 -35.93 11.45 14.50
C SER A 114 -35.99 10.28 15.51
N GLU A 115 -34.90 9.55 15.65
CA GLU A 115 -34.68 8.43 16.56
C GLU A 115 -34.03 8.87 17.88
N ASP A 116 -33.67 10.16 18.05
CA ASP A 116 -33.20 10.67 19.32
C ASP A 116 -34.31 10.49 20.35
N THR A 117 -34.08 9.56 21.27
CA THR A 117 -34.99 9.25 22.37
C THR A 117 -34.50 9.94 23.61
N ALA A 118 -35.35 10.00 24.65
CA ALA A 118 -34.93 10.53 25.96
C ALA A 118 -33.75 9.76 26.60
N THR A 119 -33.39 8.62 26.03
CA THR A 119 -32.34 7.70 26.53
C THR A 119 -31.13 7.58 25.59
N GLY A 120 -31.17 8.16 24.38
CA GLY A 120 -30.04 8.03 23.42
C GLY A 120 -29.95 9.23 22.49
N LEU A 121 -28.76 9.87 22.48
CA LEU A 121 -28.39 10.93 21.56
C LEU A 121 -27.43 10.39 20.51
N SER A 122 -27.79 10.57 19.25
CA SER A 122 -27.00 10.06 18.11
C SER A 122 -25.82 10.97 17.77
N HIS A 123 -24.68 10.37 17.62
CA HIS A 123 -23.44 11.07 17.18
C HIS A 123 -22.77 10.32 16.05
N ARG A 124 -22.12 11.08 15.19
CA ARG A 124 -21.20 10.53 14.20
C ARG A 124 -19.83 10.32 14.83
N VAL A 125 -19.30 9.11 14.72
CA VAL A 125 -17.96 8.77 15.17
C VAL A 125 -17.15 8.21 14.01
N THR A 126 -15.87 8.54 13.98
CA THR A 126 -14.94 8.09 12.93
C THR A 126 -13.84 7.25 13.56
N CYS A 127 -13.52 6.13 12.98
CA CYS A 127 -12.38 5.31 13.39
C CYS A 127 -11.08 6.10 13.18
N GLU A 128 -10.18 6.13 14.16
CA GLU A 128 -8.88 6.81 14.03
C GLU A 128 -7.93 6.05 13.11
N THR A 129 -8.13 4.74 12.95
CA THR A 129 -7.36 3.91 12.03
C THR A 129 -8.09 3.81 10.70
N ALA A 130 -7.45 4.26 9.63
CA ALA A 130 -7.98 4.11 8.29
C ALA A 130 -7.84 2.66 7.79
N GLY A 131 -8.76 2.24 6.92
CA GLY A 131 -8.80 0.90 6.36
C GLY A 131 -10.14 0.20 6.63
N ALA A 132 -10.33 -0.95 6.00
CA ALA A 132 -11.55 -1.74 6.08
C ALA A 132 -11.71 -2.50 7.40
N GLN A 133 -10.69 -2.53 8.24
CA GLN A 133 -10.67 -3.35 9.48
C GLN A 133 -11.80 -3.00 10.46
N ALA A 134 -12.24 -1.73 10.50
CA ALA A 134 -13.30 -1.29 11.40
C ALA A 134 -14.71 -1.63 10.93
N ASN A 135 -14.92 -2.03 9.68
CA ASN A 135 -16.25 -2.17 9.08
C ASN A 135 -17.17 -3.20 9.74
N GLY A 136 -16.61 -4.15 10.47
CA GLY A 136 -17.36 -5.18 11.19
C GLY A 136 -17.63 -4.89 12.67
N TYR A 137 -17.20 -3.73 13.17
CA TYR A 137 -17.28 -3.40 14.60
C TYR A 137 -18.69 -2.93 14.97
N THR A 138 -19.18 -3.43 16.09
CA THR A 138 -20.44 -2.99 16.76
C THR A 138 -20.31 -3.24 18.24
N GLY A 139 -21.05 -2.49 19.05
CA GLY A 139 -21.15 -2.73 20.48
C GLY A 139 -20.63 -1.59 21.35
N GLN A 140 -20.29 -1.93 22.58
CA GLN A 140 -20.00 -0.93 23.62
C GLN A 140 -18.73 -0.14 23.33
N LEU A 141 -18.86 1.19 23.47
CA LEU A 141 -17.77 2.15 23.44
C LEU A 141 -17.30 2.47 24.86
N ILE A 142 -15.99 2.40 25.07
CA ILE A 142 -15.37 2.71 26.36
C ILE A 142 -14.67 4.06 26.22
N PRO A 143 -15.00 5.07 27.03
CA PRO A 143 -14.34 6.37 26.95
C PRO A 143 -12.86 6.25 27.34
N ILE A 144 -11.96 6.85 26.54
CA ILE A 144 -10.51 6.89 26.82
C ILE A 144 -10.23 7.92 27.91
N GLU A 145 -10.98 9.03 27.90
CA GLU A 145 -10.95 10.06 28.94
C GLU A 145 -12.26 10.07 29.68
N TYR A 146 -12.23 10.46 30.97
CA TYR A 146 -13.43 10.52 31.79
C TYR A 146 -14.44 11.52 31.20
N VAL A 147 -15.69 11.07 31.04
CA VAL A 147 -16.82 11.90 30.60
C VAL A 147 -17.89 11.87 31.70
N ASP A 148 -18.15 13.02 32.30
CA ASP A 148 -19.09 13.13 33.39
C ASP A 148 -20.52 12.79 32.96
N GLY A 149 -21.20 11.95 33.74
CA GLY A 149 -22.57 11.53 33.46
C GLY A 149 -22.74 10.49 32.34
N LEU A 150 -21.66 10.02 31.71
CA LEU A 150 -21.73 8.96 30.70
C LEU A 150 -21.97 7.60 31.35
N THR A 151 -23.10 6.98 31.04
CA THR A 151 -23.49 5.64 31.52
C THR A 151 -23.75 4.66 30.39
N HIS A 152 -23.99 5.17 29.17
CA HIS A 152 -24.22 4.37 27.97
C HIS A 152 -23.49 5.00 26.80
N ALA A 153 -22.76 4.15 26.05
CA ALA A 153 -22.08 4.50 24.82
C ALA A 153 -22.00 3.25 23.95
N GLU A 154 -22.59 3.26 22.77
CA GLU A 154 -22.67 2.10 21.89
C GLU A 154 -22.45 2.49 20.41
N LEU A 155 -21.69 1.67 19.69
CA LEU A 155 -21.52 1.74 18.24
C LEU A 155 -22.66 0.96 17.58
N VAL A 156 -23.55 1.66 16.88
CA VAL A 156 -24.82 1.08 16.43
C VAL A 156 -24.81 0.71 14.94
N GLU A 157 -24.36 1.62 14.09
CA GLU A 157 -24.52 1.47 12.66
C GLU A 157 -23.29 2.00 11.89
N LEU A 158 -22.85 1.23 10.90
CA LEU A 158 -21.86 1.68 9.92
C LEU A 158 -22.52 2.59 8.88
N LEU A 159 -22.13 3.86 8.86
CA LEU A 159 -22.66 4.86 7.92
C LEU A 159 -21.85 4.91 6.62
N ILE A 160 -20.53 4.91 6.75
CA ILE A 160 -19.59 4.93 5.63
C ILE A 160 -18.51 3.90 5.91
N PRO A 161 -18.38 2.88 5.07
CA PRO A 161 -17.31 1.90 5.24
C PRO A 161 -15.94 2.55 5.05
N GLY A 162 -14.97 2.08 5.81
CA GLY A 162 -13.57 2.36 5.57
C GLY A 162 -13.04 1.49 4.43
N ASP A 163 -12.15 2.05 3.64
CA ASP A 163 -11.48 1.34 2.56
C ASP A 163 -9.97 1.28 2.81
N ASP A 164 -9.34 0.19 2.42
CA ASP A 164 -7.90 0.05 2.42
C ASP A 164 -7.27 0.89 1.31
N GLU A 165 -5.95 1.08 1.36
CA GLU A 165 -5.21 1.72 0.28
C GLU A 165 -5.44 0.95 -1.03
N GLU A 166 -5.63 1.68 -2.13
CA GLU A 166 -5.87 1.10 -3.46
C GLU A 166 -4.86 -0.01 -3.79
N ASP A 167 -5.36 -1.18 -4.17
CA ASP A 167 -4.53 -2.32 -4.57
C ASP A 167 -3.62 -1.98 -5.75
N THR A 168 -2.43 -2.58 -5.78
CA THR A 168 -1.42 -2.29 -6.80
C THR A 168 -1.90 -2.58 -8.22
N GLU A 169 -2.66 -3.67 -8.44
CA GLU A 169 -3.13 -4.04 -9.77
C GLU A 169 -4.32 -3.17 -10.20
N VAL A 170 -5.19 -2.78 -9.27
CA VAL A 170 -6.27 -1.82 -9.52
C VAL A 170 -5.68 -0.46 -9.92
N PHE A 171 -4.70 0.03 -9.15
CA PHE A 171 -3.97 1.25 -9.48
C PHE A 171 -3.28 1.16 -10.83
N ARG A 172 -2.59 0.04 -11.12
CA ARG A 172 -1.94 -0.23 -12.41
C ARG A 172 -2.91 -0.11 -13.57
N GLN A 173 -4.07 -0.77 -13.45
CA GLN A 173 -5.08 -0.73 -14.50
C GLN A 173 -5.60 0.70 -14.72
N ARG A 174 -5.87 1.44 -13.65
CA ARG A 174 -6.30 2.84 -13.72
C ARG A 174 -5.26 3.73 -14.42
N VAL A 175 -3.97 3.53 -14.12
CA VAL A 175 -2.88 4.23 -14.81
C VAL A 175 -2.84 3.86 -16.29
N LEU A 176 -2.88 2.57 -16.64
CA LEU A 176 -2.89 2.10 -18.04
C LEU A 176 -4.08 2.65 -18.84
N ASP A 177 -5.26 2.71 -18.23
CA ASP A 177 -6.46 3.23 -18.89
C ASP A 177 -6.38 4.74 -19.13
N SER A 178 -5.66 5.48 -18.27
CA SER A 178 -5.37 6.89 -18.51
C SER A 178 -4.56 7.14 -19.78
N PHE A 179 -3.71 6.20 -20.16
CA PHE A 179 -2.95 6.28 -21.42
C PHE A 179 -3.82 5.99 -22.64
N LYS A 180 -4.78 5.05 -22.52
CA LYS A 180 -5.70 4.72 -23.63
C LYS A 180 -6.69 5.85 -23.90
N SER A 181 -7.25 6.45 -22.86
CA SER A 181 -8.25 7.52 -23.00
C SER A 181 -7.71 8.76 -23.71
N GLN A 182 -6.43 9.12 -23.49
CA GLN A 182 -5.81 10.24 -24.19
C GLN A 182 -5.46 9.94 -25.63
N ALA A 183 -5.18 8.69 -26.00
CA ALA A 183 -4.92 8.31 -27.38
C ALA A 183 -6.15 8.44 -28.29
N PHE A 184 -7.36 8.39 -27.70
CA PHE A 184 -8.63 8.53 -28.44
C PHE A 184 -9.26 9.93 -28.34
N GLY A 185 -8.78 10.82 -27.45
CA GLY A 185 -9.29 12.18 -27.27
C GLY A 185 -8.74 13.23 -28.23
N GLY A 186 -7.93 12.87 -29.19
CA GLY A 186 -7.22 13.79 -30.08
C GLY A 186 -7.93 14.18 -31.39
N HIS A 187 -9.20 13.88 -31.56
CA HIS A 187 -10.00 14.30 -32.73
C HIS A 187 -11.35 14.85 -32.30
N GLN A 188 -11.37 16.12 -31.97
CA GLN A 188 -12.51 17.03 -32.20
C GLN A 188 -11.98 18.40 -32.63
#